data_f98212f07848dab882a326a5f4074118
#
_entry.id   f98212f07848dab882a326a5f4074118
#
_cell.length_a   1.000
_cell.length_b   1.000
_cell.length_c   1.000
_cell.angle_alpha   90.00
_cell.angle_beta   90.00
_cell.angle_gamma   90.00
#
_symmetry.space_group_name_H-M   'P 1'
#
loop_
_entity.id
_entity.type
_entity.pdbx_description
1 polymer ?
#
loop_
_entity_poly.entity_id
_entity_poly.type
_entity_poly.pdbx_seq_one_letter_code
_entity_poly.pdbx_strand_id
1 'polypeptide(L)'
;MIQTDYSTLTIENHRMYARLRDHQFSLYEDYARKRGLQGKSLLILLWIYRHPKGISQQTITLHTYSTKQVVNAVIKNFSKKGYIKSTVHPKDRRKKLIMLTEKGRQFAASIIDPMDEAEKKAFSQLSTKQQQTLIETTHLFTDILTQEFMRLIKEICPDI
;
A
#
# COMPACT_ATOMS: atom_id res chain seq x y z
N MET A 1 6.67 -24.27 23.46
CA MET A 1 6.62 -22.80 23.28
C MET A 1 7.83 -22.21 24.00
N ILE A 2 8.82 -21.73 23.28
CA ILE A 2 9.96 -21.01 23.87
C ILE A 2 9.42 -19.64 24.29
N GLN A 3 9.23 -19.44 25.59
CA GLN A 3 8.86 -18.13 26.12
C GLN A 3 10.09 -17.23 26.02
N THR A 4 10.14 -16.41 24.99
CA THR A 4 11.19 -15.41 24.83
C THR A 4 10.93 -14.31 25.86
N ASP A 5 11.82 -14.17 26.84
CA ASP A 5 11.71 -13.15 27.89
C ASP A 5 12.19 -11.80 27.31
N TYR A 6 11.22 -10.95 26.92
CA TYR A 6 11.51 -9.61 26.42
C TYR A 6 11.61 -8.61 27.56
N SER A 7 12.54 -7.67 27.47
CA SER A 7 12.62 -6.56 28.43
C SER A 7 11.31 -5.74 28.45
N THR A 8 10.97 -5.20 29.61
CA THR A 8 9.80 -4.33 29.78
C THR A 8 9.80 -3.18 28.76
N LEU A 9 10.98 -2.58 28.53
CA LEU A 9 11.15 -1.50 27.55
C LEU A 9 10.81 -1.96 26.12
N THR A 10 11.22 -3.16 25.72
CA THR A 10 10.90 -3.72 24.41
C THR A 10 9.39 -3.87 24.23
N ILE A 11 8.70 -4.37 25.26
CA ILE A 11 7.24 -4.56 25.24
C ILE A 11 6.53 -3.22 25.12
N GLU A 12 6.93 -2.22 25.89
CA GLU A 12 6.33 -0.87 25.86
C GLU A 12 6.54 -0.18 24.52
N ASN A 13 7.77 -0.21 23.99
CA ASN A 13 8.10 0.37 22.68
C ASN A 13 7.33 -0.31 21.55
N HIS A 14 7.20 -1.64 21.58
CA HIS A 14 6.41 -2.37 20.60
C HIS A 14 4.92 -1.96 20.64
N ARG A 15 4.34 -1.82 21.84
CA ARG A 15 2.96 -1.37 22.00
C ARG A 15 2.76 0.06 21.47
N MET A 16 3.70 0.95 21.77
CA MET A 16 3.65 2.33 21.26
C MET A 16 3.75 2.38 19.74
N TYR A 17 4.71 1.66 19.17
CA TYR A 17 4.86 1.55 17.71
C TYR A 17 3.58 1.01 17.06
N ALA A 18 2.99 -0.06 17.60
CA ALA A 18 1.75 -0.63 17.06
C ALA A 18 0.61 0.41 17.03
N ARG A 19 0.44 1.18 18.10
CA ARG A 19 -0.57 2.27 18.16
C ARG A 19 -0.32 3.36 17.12
N LEU A 20 0.94 3.78 16.94
CA LEU A 20 1.30 4.80 15.96
C LEU A 20 1.05 4.32 14.52
N ARG A 21 1.44 3.08 14.20
CA ARG A 21 1.16 2.43 12.93
C ARG A 21 -0.34 2.35 12.64
N ASP A 22 -1.12 1.89 13.60
CA ASP A 22 -2.57 1.74 13.44
C ASP A 22 -3.25 3.11 13.30
N HIS A 23 -2.77 4.13 14.01
CA HIS A 23 -3.24 5.51 13.81
C HIS A 23 -2.90 6.04 12.42
N GLN A 24 -1.66 5.86 11.93
CA GLN A 24 -1.31 6.26 10.56
C GLN A 24 -2.22 5.57 9.54
N PHE A 25 -2.45 4.27 9.69
CA PHE A 25 -3.35 3.53 8.81
C PHE A 25 -4.78 4.09 8.82
N SER A 26 -5.30 4.42 10.00
CA SER A 26 -6.66 4.99 10.14
C SER A 26 -6.82 6.35 9.42
N LEU A 27 -5.76 7.17 9.33
CA LEU A 27 -5.81 8.44 8.59
C LEU A 27 -6.08 8.21 7.09
N TYR A 28 -5.44 7.23 6.48
CA TYR A 28 -5.67 6.88 5.07
C TYR A 28 -7.06 6.28 4.85
N GLU A 29 -7.53 5.43 5.77
CA GLU A 29 -8.88 4.85 5.70
C GLU A 29 -9.96 5.95 5.81
N ASP A 30 -9.80 6.89 6.73
CA ASP A 30 -10.70 8.02 6.91
C ASP A 30 -10.70 8.94 5.70
N TYR A 31 -9.53 9.23 5.14
CA TYR A 31 -9.41 10.02 3.93
C TYR A 31 -10.08 9.33 2.74
N ALA A 32 -9.80 8.03 2.54
CA ALA A 32 -10.43 7.24 1.48
C ALA A 32 -11.95 7.28 1.59
N ARG A 33 -12.49 7.03 2.79
CA ARG A 33 -13.93 7.02 3.05
C ARG A 33 -14.59 8.38 2.75
N LYS A 34 -13.96 9.49 3.12
CA LYS A 34 -14.45 10.84 2.78
C LYS A 34 -14.42 11.14 1.28
N ARG A 35 -13.64 10.41 0.52
CA ARG A 35 -13.58 10.46 -0.96
C ARG A 35 -14.44 9.40 -1.64
N GLY A 36 -15.28 8.66 -0.88
CA GLY A 36 -16.16 7.61 -1.42
C GLY A 36 -15.41 6.35 -1.84
N LEU A 37 -14.23 6.11 -1.27
CA LEU A 37 -13.40 4.91 -1.51
C LEU A 37 -13.20 4.11 -0.22
N GLN A 38 -12.85 2.85 -0.38
CA GLN A 38 -12.24 2.03 0.67
C GLN A 38 -10.71 2.18 0.60
N GLY A 39 -10.00 1.99 1.70
CA GLY A 39 -8.54 2.14 1.74
C GLY A 39 -7.80 1.31 0.71
N LYS A 40 -8.20 0.04 0.50
CA LYS A 40 -7.63 -0.80 -0.57
C LYS A 40 -7.91 -0.25 -1.97
N SER A 41 -9.07 0.38 -2.20
CA SER A 41 -9.38 1.02 -3.47
C SER A 41 -8.53 2.27 -3.70
N LEU A 42 -8.27 3.05 -2.65
CA LEU A 42 -7.37 4.21 -2.70
C LEU A 42 -5.95 3.76 -3.05
N LEU A 43 -5.42 2.73 -2.38
CA LEU A 43 -4.09 2.21 -2.64
C LEU A 43 -3.93 1.68 -4.07
N ILE A 44 -4.92 0.94 -4.58
CA ILE A 44 -4.93 0.44 -5.96
C ILE A 44 -4.99 1.59 -6.96
N LEU A 45 -5.83 2.62 -6.70
CA LEU A 45 -5.93 3.81 -7.54
C LEU A 45 -4.60 4.57 -7.61
N LEU A 46 -3.91 4.72 -6.46
CA LEU A 46 -2.58 5.33 -6.37
C LEU A 46 -1.56 4.62 -7.27
N TRP A 47 -1.52 3.28 -7.23
CA TRP A 47 -0.61 2.50 -8.07
C TRP A 47 -0.92 2.66 -9.56
N ILE A 48 -2.19 2.66 -9.96
CA ILE A 48 -2.58 2.89 -11.37
C ILE A 48 -2.22 4.34 -11.78
N TYR A 49 -2.45 5.33 -10.92
CA TYR A 49 -2.16 6.73 -11.18
C TYR A 49 -0.67 7.00 -11.40
N ARG A 50 0.19 6.39 -10.58
CA ARG A 50 1.65 6.50 -10.69
C ARG A 50 2.24 5.75 -11.89
N HIS A 51 1.43 4.97 -12.62
CA HIS A 51 1.87 4.23 -13.81
C HIS A 51 1.10 4.67 -15.08
N PRO A 52 1.37 5.87 -15.63
CA PRO A 52 0.59 6.42 -16.76
C PRO A 52 0.72 5.58 -18.04
N LYS A 53 1.78 4.80 -18.18
CA LYS A 53 1.98 3.87 -19.31
C LYS A 53 1.26 2.54 -19.13
N GLY A 54 0.55 2.37 -18.01
CA GLY A 54 -0.17 1.17 -17.66
C GLY A 54 0.58 0.23 -16.72
N ILE A 55 -0.17 -0.51 -15.93
CA ILE A 55 0.33 -1.46 -14.92
C ILE A 55 -0.43 -2.77 -15.03
N SER A 56 0.24 -3.90 -14.88
CA SER A 56 -0.42 -5.21 -14.86
C SER A 56 -1.17 -5.43 -13.55
N GLN A 57 -2.24 -6.22 -13.61
CA GLN A 57 -2.96 -6.61 -12.40
C GLN A 57 -2.07 -7.38 -11.42
N GLN A 58 -1.16 -8.22 -11.93
CA GLN A 58 -0.19 -8.94 -11.10
C GLN A 58 0.72 -7.98 -10.33
N THR A 59 1.21 -6.94 -11.00
CA THR A 59 2.04 -5.90 -10.36
C THR A 59 1.26 -5.14 -9.30
N ILE A 60 -0.02 -4.78 -9.57
CA ILE A 60 -0.89 -4.15 -8.56
C ILE A 60 -1.04 -5.07 -7.35
N THR A 61 -1.34 -6.35 -7.55
CA THR A 61 -1.50 -7.35 -6.48
C THR A 61 -0.24 -7.42 -5.61
N LEU A 62 0.93 -7.48 -6.23
CA LEU A 62 2.22 -7.56 -5.55
C LEU A 62 2.47 -6.30 -4.69
N HIS A 63 2.35 -5.13 -5.28
CA HIS A 63 2.70 -3.88 -4.58
C HIS A 63 1.65 -3.40 -3.57
N THR A 64 0.40 -3.83 -3.71
CA THR A 64 -0.64 -3.49 -2.74
C THR A 64 -0.81 -4.54 -1.65
N TYR A 65 -0.04 -5.64 -1.71
CA TYR A 65 -0.18 -6.78 -0.79
C TYR A 65 -1.65 -7.22 -0.66
N SER A 66 -2.35 -7.23 -1.79
CA SER A 66 -3.78 -7.55 -1.86
C SER A 66 -4.00 -8.89 -2.56
N THR A 67 -5.12 -9.54 -2.28
CA THR A 67 -5.47 -10.76 -3.02
C THR A 67 -5.93 -10.41 -4.44
N LYS A 68 -5.83 -11.37 -5.35
CA LYS A 68 -6.33 -11.22 -6.73
C LYS A 68 -7.82 -10.85 -6.76
N GLN A 69 -8.63 -11.41 -5.83
CA GLN A 69 -10.06 -11.13 -5.73
C GLN A 69 -10.32 -9.66 -5.39
N VAL A 70 -9.60 -9.09 -4.41
CA VAL A 70 -9.73 -7.68 -4.02
C VAL A 70 -9.35 -6.77 -5.18
N VAL A 71 -8.21 -7.03 -5.84
CA VAL A 71 -7.77 -6.23 -6.99
C VAL A 71 -8.77 -6.32 -8.13
N ASN A 72 -9.28 -7.52 -8.46
CA ASN A 72 -10.31 -7.72 -9.48
C ASN A 72 -11.59 -6.92 -9.18
N ALA A 73 -12.07 -6.96 -7.94
CA ALA A 73 -13.29 -6.25 -7.55
C ALA A 73 -13.15 -4.73 -7.73
N VAL A 74 -12.01 -4.17 -7.32
CA VAL A 74 -11.71 -2.73 -7.47
C VAL A 74 -11.60 -2.35 -8.94
N ILE A 75 -10.85 -3.12 -9.75
CA ILE A 75 -10.70 -2.90 -11.19
C ILE A 75 -12.08 -2.94 -11.88
N LYS A 76 -12.90 -3.94 -11.57
CA LYS A 76 -14.26 -4.06 -12.12
C LYS A 76 -15.13 -2.84 -11.77
N ASN A 77 -15.05 -2.36 -10.53
CA ASN A 77 -15.77 -1.17 -10.08
C ASN A 77 -15.29 0.09 -10.82
N PHE A 78 -13.98 0.32 -10.90
CA PHE A 78 -13.43 1.48 -11.61
C PHE A 78 -13.70 1.42 -13.13
N SER A 79 -13.70 0.22 -13.71
CA SER A 79 -14.10 0.03 -15.12
C SER A 79 -15.56 0.40 -15.35
N LYS A 80 -16.49 -0.04 -14.50
CA LYS A 80 -17.91 0.32 -14.58
C LYS A 80 -18.14 1.83 -14.47
N LYS A 81 -17.30 2.54 -13.69
CA LYS A 81 -17.37 4.00 -13.54
C LYS A 81 -16.68 4.73 -14.71
N GLY A 82 -16.05 4.01 -15.62
CA GLY A 82 -15.30 4.57 -16.75
C GLY A 82 -13.98 5.25 -16.35
N TYR A 83 -13.41 4.91 -15.19
CA TYR A 83 -12.15 5.47 -14.71
C TYR A 83 -10.93 4.77 -15.27
N ILE A 84 -11.05 3.50 -15.64
CA ILE A 84 -9.95 2.72 -16.18
C ILE A 84 -10.33 2.06 -17.51
N LYS A 85 -9.31 1.78 -18.31
CA LYS A 85 -9.35 0.97 -19.52
C LYS A 85 -8.24 -0.08 -19.47
N SER A 86 -8.47 -1.20 -20.15
CA SER A 86 -7.46 -2.24 -20.36
C SER A 86 -6.91 -2.17 -21.77
N THR A 87 -5.58 -2.27 -21.89
CA THR A 87 -4.88 -2.39 -23.18
C THR A 87 -4.03 -3.65 -23.18
N VAL A 88 -3.68 -4.13 -24.36
CA VAL A 88 -2.77 -5.26 -24.49
C VAL A 88 -1.34 -4.78 -24.27
N HIS A 89 -0.54 -5.55 -23.53
CA HIS A 89 0.87 -5.21 -23.31
C HIS A 89 1.64 -5.25 -24.63
N PRO A 90 2.45 -4.22 -24.97
CA PRO A 90 3.09 -4.12 -26.29
C PRO A 90 4.00 -5.28 -26.66
N LYS A 91 4.68 -5.87 -25.65
CA LYS A 91 5.65 -6.96 -25.84
C LYS A 91 5.09 -8.35 -25.51
N ASP A 92 3.89 -8.45 -24.92
CA ASP A 92 3.28 -9.71 -24.53
C ASP A 92 1.77 -9.63 -24.61
N ARG A 93 1.21 -10.08 -25.72
CA ARG A 93 -0.24 -10.04 -26.00
C ARG A 93 -1.11 -10.80 -25.00
N ARG A 94 -0.52 -11.67 -24.17
CA ARG A 94 -1.24 -12.41 -23.12
C ARG A 94 -1.46 -11.56 -21.88
N LYS A 95 -0.69 -10.47 -21.72
CA LYS A 95 -0.78 -9.57 -20.57
C LYS A 95 -1.63 -8.34 -20.91
N LYS A 96 -2.52 -7.99 -19.99
CA LYS A 96 -3.30 -6.74 -20.06
C LYS A 96 -2.69 -5.70 -19.13
N LEU A 97 -2.60 -4.47 -19.62
CA LEU A 97 -2.25 -3.31 -18.83
C LEU A 97 -3.50 -2.51 -18.49
N ILE A 98 -3.58 -2.09 -17.25
CA ILE A 98 -4.63 -1.25 -16.71
C ILE A 98 -4.12 0.19 -16.73
N MET A 99 -4.90 1.09 -17.30
CA MET A 99 -4.58 2.50 -17.43
C MET A 99 -5.79 3.34 -17.01
N LEU A 100 -5.55 4.53 -16.50
CA LEU A 100 -6.62 5.51 -16.31
C LEU A 100 -7.11 6.05 -17.66
N THR A 101 -8.41 6.28 -17.76
CA THR A 101 -9.00 7.14 -18.77
C THR A 101 -8.74 8.61 -18.41
N GLU A 102 -9.06 9.56 -19.28
CA GLU A 102 -8.97 10.98 -18.92
C GLU A 102 -9.85 11.32 -17.70
N LYS A 103 -11.09 10.83 -17.70
CA LYS A 103 -12.01 10.93 -16.55
C LYS A 103 -11.40 10.32 -15.28
N GLY A 104 -10.78 9.14 -15.41
CA GLY A 104 -10.12 8.46 -14.30
C GLY A 104 -8.91 9.20 -13.78
N ARG A 105 -8.14 9.86 -14.68
CA ARG A 105 -6.98 10.66 -14.30
C ARG A 105 -7.39 11.89 -13.49
N GLN A 106 -8.40 12.60 -13.94
CA GLN A 106 -8.94 13.75 -13.20
C GLN A 106 -9.49 13.34 -11.83
N PHE A 107 -10.23 12.23 -11.78
CA PHE A 107 -10.72 11.66 -10.52
C PHE A 107 -9.56 11.27 -9.60
N ALA A 108 -8.56 10.56 -10.10
CA ALA A 108 -7.39 10.16 -9.31
C ALA A 108 -6.59 11.36 -8.82
N ALA A 109 -6.31 12.34 -9.68
CA ALA A 109 -5.59 13.55 -9.32
C ALA A 109 -6.29 14.31 -8.20
N SER A 110 -7.62 14.47 -8.25
CA SER A 110 -8.39 15.18 -7.21
C SER A 110 -8.30 14.54 -5.82
N ILE A 111 -7.87 13.27 -5.75
CA ILE A 111 -7.74 12.52 -4.50
C ILE A 111 -6.27 12.36 -4.11
N ILE A 112 -5.43 11.96 -5.06
CA ILE A 112 -4.05 11.56 -4.77
C ILE A 112 -3.14 12.78 -4.61
N ASP A 113 -3.27 13.82 -5.45
CA ASP A 113 -2.39 14.97 -5.38
C ASP A 113 -2.49 15.72 -4.03
N PRO A 114 -3.70 15.99 -3.48
CA PRO A 114 -3.80 16.58 -2.14
C PRO A 114 -3.27 15.68 -1.03
N MET A 115 -3.41 14.36 -1.15
CA MET A 115 -2.87 13.40 -0.20
C MET A 115 -1.34 13.39 -0.23
N ASP A 116 -0.75 13.26 -1.42
CA ASP A 116 0.71 13.30 -1.62
C ASP A 116 1.30 14.62 -1.11
N GLU A 117 0.61 15.74 -1.32
CA GLU A 117 1.06 17.04 -0.82
C GLU A 117 1.00 17.14 0.70
N ALA A 118 -0.05 16.60 1.33
CA ALA A 118 -0.15 16.53 2.77
C ALA A 118 0.97 15.66 3.39
N GLU A 119 1.27 14.52 2.78
CA GLU A 119 2.38 13.64 3.19
C GLU A 119 3.73 14.36 3.08
N LYS A 120 4.01 15.00 1.93
CA LYS A 120 5.25 15.76 1.71
C LYS A 120 5.39 16.89 2.72
N LYS A 121 4.30 17.62 2.97
CA LYS A 121 4.27 18.70 3.97
C LYS A 121 4.55 18.18 5.37
N ALA A 122 3.96 17.05 5.77
CA ALA A 122 4.26 16.43 7.06
C ALA A 122 5.72 15.97 7.13
N PHE A 123 6.21 15.33 6.08
CA PHE A 123 7.60 14.86 6.02
C PHE A 123 8.60 16.01 6.04
N SER A 124 8.28 17.14 5.42
CA SER A 124 9.13 18.35 5.42
C SER A 124 9.29 19.04 6.79
N GLN A 125 8.42 18.73 7.76
CA GLN A 125 8.58 19.21 9.14
C GLN A 125 9.68 18.47 9.91
N LEU A 126 10.12 17.32 9.40
CA LEU A 126 11.22 16.56 9.96
C LEU A 126 12.54 17.11 9.43
N SER A 127 13.57 17.24 10.28
CA SER A 127 14.93 17.51 9.81
C SER A 127 15.42 16.38 8.90
N THR A 128 16.37 16.66 8.03
CA THR A 128 16.98 15.67 7.12
C THR A 128 17.45 14.42 7.87
N LYS A 129 18.07 14.60 9.04
CA LYS A 129 18.52 13.51 9.91
C LYS A 129 17.33 12.65 10.40
N GLN A 130 16.23 13.28 10.83
CA GLN A 130 15.03 12.55 11.27
C GLN A 130 14.37 11.79 10.13
N GLN A 131 14.30 12.39 8.93
CA GLN A 131 13.78 11.72 7.73
C GLN A 131 14.60 10.46 7.41
N GLN A 132 15.92 10.59 7.41
CA GLN A 132 16.84 9.49 7.14
C GLN A 132 16.73 8.40 8.20
N THR A 133 16.76 8.75 9.48
CA THR A 133 16.59 7.79 10.58
C THR A 133 15.26 7.04 10.50
N LEU A 134 14.17 7.73 10.18
CA LEU A 134 12.85 7.12 9.99
C LEU A 134 12.87 6.07 8.87
N ILE A 135 13.44 6.42 7.72
CA ILE A 135 13.53 5.51 6.57
C ILE A 135 14.39 4.30 6.90
N GLU A 136 15.60 4.51 7.43
CA GLU A 136 16.54 3.43 7.76
C GLU A 136 15.98 2.48 8.81
N THR A 137 15.40 3.02 9.88
CA THR A 137 14.83 2.20 10.97
C THR A 137 13.60 1.45 10.52
N THR A 138 12.73 2.10 9.70
CA THR A 138 11.55 1.44 9.14
C THR A 138 11.94 0.30 8.19
N HIS A 139 12.95 0.51 7.36
CA HIS A 139 13.47 -0.52 6.44
C HIS A 139 14.00 -1.72 7.23
N LEU A 140 14.91 -1.47 8.18
CA LEU A 140 15.48 -2.52 9.04
C LEU A 140 14.39 -3.31 9.78
N PHE A 141 13.43 -2.62 10.39
CA PHE A 141 12.33 -3.27 11.10
C PHE A 141 11.45 -4.10 10.17
N THR A 142 11.17 -3.60 8.95
CA THR A 142 10.37 -4.32 7.95
C THR A 142 11.06 -5.61 7.53
N ASP A 143 12.37 -5.60 7.33
CA ASP A 143 13.15 -6.78 6.94
C ASP A 143 13.13 -7.84 8.06
N ILE A 144 13.38 -7.44 9.31
CA ILE A 144 13.33 -8.32 10.47
C ILE A 144 11.92 -8.90 10.65
N LEU A 145 10.90 -8.05 10.58
CA LEU A 145 9.51 -8.47 10.71
C LEU A 145 9.11 -9.48 9.62
N THR A 146 9.57 -9.26 8.40
CA THR A 146 9.34 -10.18 7.28
C THR A 146 9.95 -11.56 7.57
N GLN A 147 11.18 -11.62 8.09
CA GLN A 147 11.84 -12.87 8.44
C GLN A 147 11.08 -13.62 9.53
N GLU A 148 10.65 -12.93 10.59
CA GLU A 148 9.89 -13.55 11.69
C GLU A 148 8.52 -14.07 11.22
N PHE A 149 7.80 -13.30 10.38
CA PHE A 149 6.54 -13.76 9.83
C PHE A 149 6.70 -14.95 8.87
N MET A 150 7.76 -14.97 8.05
CA MET A 150 8.06 -16.11 7.18
C MET A 150 8.37 -17.37 7.99
N ARG A 151 9.06 -17.23 9.14
CA ARG A 151 9.28 -18.35 10.07
C ARG A 151 7.95 -18.85 10.63
N LEU A 152 7.13 -17.93 11.17
CA LEU A 152 5.82 -18.26 11.73
C LEU A 152 4.90 -18.96 10.73
N ILE A 153 4.87 -18.47 9.48
CA ILE A 153 4.06 -19.05 8.41
C ILE A 153 4.51 -20.48 8.09
N LYS A 154 5.82 -20.74 8.04
CA LYS A 154 6.35 -22.10 7.84
C LYS A 154 6.00 -23.05 8.98
N GLU A 155 5.97 -22.56 10.23
CA GLU A 155 5.54 -23.36 11.37
C GLU A 155 4.05 -23.73 11.30
N ILE A 156 3.20 -22.82 10.81
CA ILE A 156 1.75 -23.04 10.67
C ILE A 156 1.41 -23.90 9.45
N CYS A 157 2.14 -23.72 8.35
CA CYS A 157 1.92 -24.40 7.06
C CYS A 157 3.26 -24.98 6.55
N PRO A 158 3.72 -26.13 7.07
CA PRO A 158 5.02 -26.71 6.69
C PRO A 158 5.10 -27.17 5.23
N ASP A 159 3.96 -27.36 4.56
CA ASP A 159 3.85 -27.88 3.18
C ASP A 159 3.74 -26.81 2.08
N ILE A 160 4.03 -25.53 2.36
CA ILE A 160 4.00 -24.44 1.38
C ILE A 160 5.41 -24.02 0.98
#